data_c08c0b7a895ef874646ff5018d31aea1
#
_entry.id   c08c0b7a895ef874646ff5018d31aea1
#
_cell.length_a   1.000
_cell.length_b   1.000
_cell.length_c   1.000
_cell.angle_alpha   90.00
_cell.angle_beta   90.00
_cell.angle_gamma   90.00
#
_symmetry.space_group_name_H-M   'P 1'
#
loop_
_entity.id
_entity.type
_entity.pdbx_description
1 polymer ?
#
loop_
_entity_poly.entity_id
_entity_poly.type
_entity_poly.pdbx_seq_one_letter_code
_entity_poly.pdbx_strand_id
1 'polypeptide(L)'
;MHILIALLPSLLWGAMALLNAAFPAEPRRQNTFVIAGGGAASLLTSPLTGATWSLHSLAWGMLSGLLWSIGIIFLLKGFQTWGTSRTMPLTAALQLTLNGLIGVVLLGEWRAPGAMGLGLGAIVLVIAGGAAGAWQEGDGAGPGPGARRIGALATVCSAVFLAVYPGMLRLARVSSADAVGPMGIGLLVGAVVASRVLPRNGPLRGGGMVPALLSGVVWALGNIALLRSTSIVGVAAGFTFSQLGFVIATLGSIFLLKEPRTRREIAVVLAGIAAALAGVVLMGMASAR
;
A
#
# COMPACT_ATOMS: atom_id res chain seq x y z
N MET A 1 -11.44 -23.01 1.58
CA MET A 1 -10.08 -22.74 2.11
C MET A 1 -9.27 -21.82 1.22
N HIS A 2 -9.25 -22.00 -0.11
CA HIS A 2 -8.44 -21.17 -1.04
C HIS A 2 -8.83 -19.68 -1.02
N ILE A 3 -10.12 -19.34 -0.95
CA ILE A 3 -10.61 -17.94 -0.89
C ILE A 3 -10.14 -17.23 0.38
N LEU A 4 -10.11 -17.92 1.53
CA LEU A 4 -9.63 -17.34 2.79
C LEU A 4 -8.13 -17.00 2.71
N ILE A 5 -7.33 -17.87 2.09
CA ILE A 5 -5.91 -17.61 1.85
C ILE A 5 -5.72 -16.42 0.89
N ALA A 6 -6.58 -16.33 -0.13
CA ALA A 6 -6.54 -15.25 -1.10
C ALA A 6 -6.87 -13.87 -0.49
N LEU A 7 -7.74 -13.85 0.53
CA LEU A 7 -8.13 -12.62 1.24
C LEU A 7 -7.17 -12.22 2.38
N LEU A 8 -6.27 -13.12 2.80
CA LEU A 8 -5.36 -12.85 3.92
C LEU A 8 -4.48 -11.61 3.71
N PRO A 9 -3.89 -11.35 2.53
CA PRO A 9 -3.12 -10.13 2.28
C PRO A 9 -3.93 -8.86 2.54
N SER A 10 -5.19 -8.82 2.09
CA SER A 10 -6.06 -7.65 2.27
C SER A 10 -6.40 -7.40 3.73
N LEU A 11 -6.65 -8.45 4.50
CA LEU A 11 -6.89 -8.35 5.94
C LEU A 11 -5.66 -7.78 6.65
N LEU A 12 -4.47 -8.30 6.34
CA LEU A 12 -3.23 -7.88 6.97
C LEU A 12 -2.87 -6.43 6.59
N TRP A 13 -2.99 -6.04 5.33
CA TRP A 13 -2.68 -4.66 4.92
C TRP A 13 -3.74 -3.65 5.38
N GLY A 14 -5.01 -4.06 5.42
CA GLY A 14 -6.06 -3.25 6.06
C GLY A 14 -5.81 -3.06 7.56
N ALA A 15 -5.45 -4.13 8.27
CA ALA A 15 -5.10 -4.08 9.68
C ALA A 15 -3.85 -3.21 9.94
N MET A 16 -2.82 -3.30 9.09
CA MET A 16 -1.64 -2.44 9.15
C MET A 16 -2.03 -0.95 9.11
N ALA A 17 -2.90 -0.56 8.19
CA ALA A 17 -3.36 0.82 8.07
C ALA A 17 -4.14 1.27 9.31
N LEU A 18 -5.04 0.42 9.82
CA LEU A 18 -5.83 0.69 11.01
C LEU A 18 -4.96 0.78 12.27
N LEU A 19 -3.96 -0.08 12.43
CA LEU A 19 -3.00 -0.01 13.54
C LEU A 19 -2.26 1.32 13.55
N ASN A 20 -1.79 1.79 12.40
CA ASN A 20 -1.11 3.08 12.29
C ASN A 20 -2.03 4.27 12.60
N ALA A 21 -3.32 4.18 12.26
CA ALA A 21 -4.30 5.21 12.52
C ALA A 21 -4.79 5.19 13.98
N ALA A 22 -4.98 4.00 14.56
CA ALA A 22 -5.47 3.83 15.92
C ALA A 22 -4.43 4.20 16.98
N PHE A 23 -3.16 4.00 16.68
CA PHE A 23 -2.03 4.23 17.60
C PHE A 23 -1.02 5.22 17.00
N PRO A 24 -1.42 6.48 16.77
CA PRO A 24 -0.53 7.48 16.22
C PRO A 24 0.62 7.75 17.19
N ALA A 25 1.81 7.92 16.65
CA ALA A 25 2.99 8.26 17.42
C ALA A 25 3.67 9.51 16.83
N GLU A 26 4.70 10.00 17.50
CA GLU A 26 5.57 11.04 16.94
C GLU A 26 6.06 10.58 15.56
N PRO A 27 5.98 11.43 14.50
CA PRO A 27 6.17 11.00 13.10
C PRO A 27 7.47 10.23 12.85
N ARG A 28 8.59 10.68 13.40
CA ARG A 28 9.88 10.00 13.28
C ARG A 28 9.85 8.61 13.90
N ARG A 29 9.30 8.50 15.12
CA ARG A 29 9.13 7.23 15.83
C ARG A 29 8.26 6.27 15.04
N GLN A 30 7.06 6.71 14.64
CA GLN A 30 6.12 5.87 13.91
C GLN A 30 6.75 5.33 12.63
N ASN A 31 7.34 6.20 11.79
CA ASN A 31 7.99 5.77 10.56
C ASN A 31 9.14 4.80 10.81
N THR A 32 10.05 5.14 11.73
CA THR A 32 11.21 4.30 12.04
C THR A 32 10.79 2.88 12.44
N PHE A 33 9.82 2.75 13.33
CA PHE A 33 9.43 1.43 13.84
C PHE A 33 8.53 0.64 12.88
N VAL A 34 7.67 1.29 12.09
CA VAL A 34 6.94 0.61 11.00
C VAL A 34 7.92 0.02 10.00
N ILE A 35 8.90 0.81 9.54
CA ILE A 35 9.89 0.37 8.57
C ILE A 35 10.78 -0.73 9.16
N ALA A 36 11.24 -0.56 10.41
CA ALA A 36 12.07 -1.55 11.10
C ALA A 36 11.32 -2.88 11.32
N GLY A 37 10.06 -2.84 11.73
CA GLY A 37 9.22 -4.02 11.90
C GLY A 37 9.03 -4.78 10.60
N GLY A 38 8.74 -4.06 9.51
CA GLY A 38 8.66 -4.62 8.16
C GLY A 38 9.97 -5.26 7.72
N GLY A 39 11.09 -4.58 7.95
CA GLY A 39 12.43 -5.07 7.61
C GLY A 39 12.82 -6.34 8.38
N ALA A 40 12.66 -6.31 9.69
CA ALA A 40 12.96 -7.47 10.55
C ALA A 40 12.09 -8.68 10.18
N ALA A 41 10.78 -8.50 10.02
CA ALA A 41 9.88 -9.58 9.66
C ALA A 41 10.18 -10.13 8.25
N SER A 42 10.49 -9.28 7.27
CA SER A 42 10.87 -9.71 5.93
C SER A 42 12.14 -10.56 5.93
N LEU A 43 13.16 -10.19 6.72
CA LEU A 43 14.37 -10.99 6.88
C LEU A 43 14.09 -12.33 7.57
N LEU A 44 13.33 -12.33 8.66
CA LEU A 44 13.01 -13.54 9.42
C LEU A 44 12.15 -14.52 8.62
N THR A 45 11.29 -14.02 7.73
CA THR A 45 10.41 -14.85 6.89
C THR A 45 11.04 -15.25 5.55
N SER A 46 12.15 -14.62 5.14
CA SER A 46 12.84 -14.93 3.88
C SER A 46 13.18 -16.41 3.70
N PRO A 47 13.68 -17.15 4.70
CA PRO A 47 13.93 -18.58 4.55
C PRO A 47 12.69 -19.39 4.18
N LEU A 48 11.50 -18.93 4.56
CA LEU A 48 10.21 -19.60 4.27
C LEU A 48 9.79 -19.47 2.80
N THR A 49 10.41 -18.57 2.04
CA THR A 49 10.10 -18.35 0.63
C THR A 49 10.86 -19.28 -0.31
N GLY A 50 11.84 -20.03 0.19
CA GLY A 50 12.74 -20.85 -0.64
C GLY A 50 13.67 -20.02 -1.54
N ALA A 51 13.86 -18.73 -1.22
CA ALA A 51 14.64 -17.79 -2.00
C ALA A 51 16.14 -18.14 -2.03
N THR A 52 16.75 -17.91 -3.19
CA THR A 52 18.21 -17.95 -3.37
C THR A 52 18.69 -16.54 -3.65
N TRP A 53 19.52 -15.99 -2.76
CA TRP A 53 20.01 -14.63 -2.93
C TRP A 53 21.19 -14.59 -3.91
N SER A 54 21.05 -13.80 -4.97
CA SER A 54 22.12 -13.41 -5.87
C SER A 54 22.51 -11.96 -5.62
N LEU A 55 23.65 -11.51 -6.14
CA LEU A 55 24.02 -10.09 -6.08
C LEU A 55 22.98 -9.22 -6.77
N HIS A 56 22.36 -9.71 -7.85
CA HIS A 56 21.29 -9.05 -8.57
C HIS A 56 20.04 -8.88 -7.70
N SER A 57 19.53 -9.96 -7.09
CA SER A 57 18.36 -9.88 -6.20
C SER A 57 18.65 -9.07 -4.95
N LEU A 58 19.89 -9.09 -4.42
CA LEU A 58 20.33 -8.28 -3.30
C LEU A 58 20.22 -6.77 -3.63
N ALA A 59 20.80 -6.35 -4.76
CA ALA A 59 20.79 -4.93 -5.15
C ALA A 59 19.37 -4.41 -5.38
N TRP A 60 18.58 -5.10 -6.21
CA TRP A 60 17.22 -4.67 -6.53
C TRP A 60 16.25 -4.81 -5.35
N GLY A 61 16.38 -5.86 -4.55
CA GLY A 61 15.59 -6.03 -3.36
C GLY A 61 15.86 -4.94 -2.31
N MET A 62 17.13 -4.62 -2.04
CA MET A 62 17.48 -3.52 -1.13
C MET A 62 16.93 -2.18 -1.64
N LEU A 63 17.08 -1.89 -2.93
CA LEU A 63 16.54 -0.66 -3.52
C LEU A 63 15.01 -0.62 -3.38
N SER A 64 14.32 -1.74 -3.58
CA SER A 64 12.87 -1.81 -3.37
C SER A 64 12.46 -1.51 -1.94
N GLY A 65 13.21 -1.99 -0.95
CA GLY A 65 13.00 -1.68 0.47
C GLY A 65 13.19 -0.20 0.79
N LEU A 66 14.21 0.44 0.21
CA LEU A 66 14.43 1.88 0.36
C LEU A 66 13.29 2.70 -0.26
N LEU A 67 12.84 2.35 -1.47
CA LEU A 67 11.70 3.03 -2.11
C LEU A 67 10.41 2.86 -1.32
N TRP A 68 10.14 1.65 -0.81
CA TRP A 68 9.00 1.43 0.07
C TRP A 68 9.09 2.26 1.34
N SER A 69 10.29 2.41 1.93
CA SER A 69 10.51 3.24 3.12
C SER A 69 10.16 4.70 2.87
N ILE A 70 10.48 5.23 1.70
CA ILE A 70 10.07 6.57 1.30
C ILE A 70 8.55 6.64 1.11
N GLY A 71 7.97 5.65 0.44
CA GLY A 71 6.53 5.56 0.21
C GLY A 71 5.72 5.55 1.49
N ILE A 72 6.13 4.78 2.51
CA ILE A 72 5.43 4.70 3.80
C ILE A 72 5.55 5.99 4.61
N ILE A 73 6.68 6.71 4.54
CA ILE A 73 6.84 8.02 5.18
C ILE A 73 5.78 9.00 4.66
N PHE A 74 5.58 9.05 3.36
CA PHE A 74 4.54 9.87 2.75
C PHE A 74 3.13 9.36 3.05
N LEU A 75 2.90 8.04 3.09
CA LEU A 75 1.61 7.46 3.44
C LEU A 75 1.18 7.85 4.85
N LEU A 76 2.05 7.68 5.82
CA LEU A 76 1.78 8.06 7.21
C LEU A 76 1.62 9.57 7.38
N LYS A 77 2.32 10.38 6.57
CA LYS A 77 2.06 11.82 6.52
C LYS A 77 0.65 12.12 6.01
N GLY A 78 0.19 11.40 4.98
CA GLY A 78 -1.21 11.48 4.51
C GLY A 78 -2.21 11.15 5.61
N PHE A 79 -2.01 10.05 6.34
CA PHE A 79 -2.86 9.65 7.48
C PHE A 79 -2.95 10.74 8.53
N GLN A 80 -1.83 11.34 8.91
CA GLN A 80 -1.75 12.37 9.94
C GLN A 80 -2.38 13.71 9.54
N THR A 81 -2.37 14.05 8.25
CA THR A 81 -2.78 15.37 7.78
C THR A 81 -4.14 15.37 7.09
N TRP A 82 -4.55 14.27 6.49
CA TRP A 82 -5.78 14.17 5.69
C TRP A 82 -6.74 13.07 6.16
N GLY A 83 -6.24 12.16 6.99
CA GLY A 83 -6.98 11.02 7.49
C GLY A 83 -6.80 9.76 6.64
N THR A 84 -6.91 8.62 7.29
CA THR A 84 -6.71 7.30 6.67
C THR A 84 -7.82 6.99 5.68
N SER A 85 -9.08 7.34 6.01
CA SER A 85 -10.23 7.08 5.15
C SER A 85 -10.20 7.83 3.82
N ARG A 86 -9.42 8.92 3.71
CA ARG A 86 -9.22 9.69 2.47
C ARG A 86 -7.95 9.24 1.73
N THR A 87 -6.88 9.03 2.48
CA THR A 87 -5.57 8.69 1.94
C THR A 87 -5.57 7.30 1.30
N MET A 88 -6.14 6.28 1.95
CA MET A 88 -6.06 4.89 1.47
C MET A 88 -6.72 4.66 0.10
N PRO A 89 -7.97 5.08 -0.16
CA PRO A 89 -8.57 4.84 -1.47
C PRO A 89 -7.84 5.55 -2.59
N LEU A 90 -7.35 6.79 -2.36
CA LEU A 90 -6.60 7.51 -3.37
C LEU A 90 -5.21 6.90 -3.61
N THR A 91 -4.50 6.51 -2.54
CA THR A 91 -3.20 5.81 -2.67
C THR A 91 -3.37 4.52 -3.47
N ALA A 92 -4.37 3.68 -3.14
CA ALA A 92 -4.64 2.44 -3.85
C ALA A 92 -4.98 2.68 -5.33
N ALA A 93 -5.83 3.65 -5.62
CA ALA A 93 -6.21 4.01 -6.99
C ALA A 93 -5.01 4.45 -7.83
N LEU A 94 -4.20 5.37 -7.32
CA LEU A 94 -3.02 5.87 -8.01
C LEU A 94 -1.94 4.77 -8.16
N GLN A 95 -1.73 3.96 -7.13
CA GLN A 95 -0.79 2.84 -7.16
C GLN A 95 -1.18 1.80 -8.21
N LEU A 96 -2.45 1.41 -8.26
CA LEU A 96 -2.98 0.48 -9.26
C LEU A 96 -2.84 1.04 -10.68
N THR A 97 -3.20 2.30 -10.88
CA THR A 97 -3.07 3.00 -12.16
C THR A 97 -1.62 3.03 -12.63
N LEU A 98 -0.68 3.43 -11.77
CA LEU A 98 0.74 3.48 -12.10
C LEU A 98 1.30 2.09 -12.39
N ASN A 99 0.92 1.06 -11.60
CA ASN A 99 1.33 -0.32 -11.87
C ASN A 99 0.77 -0.84 -13.20
N GLY A 100 -0.49 -0.53 -13.52
CA GLY A 100 -1.08 -0.85 -14.82
C GLY A 100 -0.34 -0.18 -15.98
N LEU A 101 -0.03 1.11 -15.85
CA LEU A 101 0.75 1.85 -16.87
C LEU A 101 2.18 1.29 -17.03
N ILE A 102 2.86 0.95 -15.93
CA ILE A 102 4.16 0.27 -15.98
C ILE A 102 4.03 -1.06 -16.72
N GLY A 103 2.99 -1.84 -16.43
CA GLY A 103 2.70 -3.10 -17.11
C GLY A 103 2.53 -2.94 -18.61
N VAL A 104 1.71 -1.97 -19.03
CA VAL A 104 1.41 -1.73 -20.45
C VAL A 104 2.59 -1.13 -21.20
N VAL A 105 3.19 -0.06 -20.66
CA VAL A 105 4.21 0.72 -21.38
C VAL A 105 5.57 0.02 -21.38
N LEU A 106 5.98 -0.51 -20.23
CA LEU A 106 7.34 -1.05 -20.05
C LEU A 106 7.41 -2.57 -20.20
N LEU A 107 6.34 -3.31 -19.83
CA LEU A 107 6.32 -4.76 -19.89
C LEU A 107 5.51 -5.29 -21.08
N GLY A 108 4.79 -4.43 -21.81
CA GLY A 108 4.02 -4.79 -22.97
C GLY A 108 2.79 -5.65 -22.67
N GLU A 109 2.19 -5.45 -21.50
CA GLU A 109 0.92 -6.11 -21.11
C GLU A 109 -0.27 -5.59 -21.91
N TRP A 110 -1.41 -6.26 -21.85
CA TRP A 110 -2.70 -5.92 -22.49
C TRP A 110 -2.66 -5.88 -24.03
N ARG A 111 -1.77 -6.64 -24.65
CA ARG A 111 -1.70 -6.74 -26.13
C ARG A 111 -2.76 -7.65 -26.74
N ALA A 112 -3.39 -8.52 -25.93
CA ALA A 112 -4.46 -9.40 -26.39
C ALA A 112 -5.70 -8.60 -26.83
N PRO A 113 -6.49 -9.12 -27.79
CA PRO A 113 -7.70 -8.44 -28.29
C PRO A 113 -8.66 -8.08 -27.15
N GLY A 114 -9.01 -6.79 -27.05
CA GLY A 114 -9.92 -6.26 -26.04
C GLY A 114 -9.30 -6.02 -24.65
N ALA A 115 -8.08 -6.49 -24.37
CA ALA A 115 -7.42 -6.28 -23.07
C ALA A 115 -7.17 -4.79 -22.80
N MET A 116 -6.74 -4.04 -23.81
CA MET A 116 -6.49 -2.58 -23.69
C MET A 116 -7.77 -1.83 -23.29
N GLY A 117 -8.92 -2.14 -23.92
CA GLY A 117 -10.19 -1.50 -23.58
C GLY A 117 -10.63 -1.80 -22.15
N LEU A 118 -10.50 -3.06 -21.70
CA LEU A 118 -10.79 -3.47 -20.31
C LEU A 118 -9.87 -2.74 -19.33
N GLY A 119 -8.58 -2.69 -19.62
CA GLY A 119 -7.58 -2.05 -18.77
C GLY A 119 -7.78 -0.52 -18.64
N LEU A 120 -8.07 0.17 -19.74
CA LEU A 120 -8.38 1.61 -19.71
C LEU A 120 -9.68 1.87 -18.94
N GLY A 121 -10.74 1.09 -19.17
CA GLY A 121 -11.98 1.16 -18.39
C GLY A 121 -11.73 0.91 -16.90
N ALA A 122 -10.88 -0.05 -16.57
CA ALA A 122 -10.46 -0.32 -15.19
C ALA A 122 -9.77 0.89 -14.55
N ILE A 123 -8.81 1.52 -15.25
CA ILE A 123 -8.11 2.72 -14.76
C ILE A 123 -9.11 3.84 -14.46
N VAL A 124 -10.04 4.11 -15.37
CA VAL A 124 -11.07 5.16 -15.16
C VAL A 124 -11.89 4.88 -13.91
N LEU A 125 -12.37 3.65 -13.72
CA LEU A 125 -13.17 3.28 -12.54
C LEU A 125 -12.35 3.33 -11.25
N VAL A 126 -11.10 2.90 -11.27
CA VAL A 126 -10.21 2.93 -10.11
C VAL A 126 -9.90 4.38 -9.70
N ILE A 127 -9.59 5.26 -10.67
CA ILE A 127 -9.34 6.68 -10.40
C ILE A 127 -10.60 7.36 -9.87
N ALA A 128 -11.75 7.15 -10.52
CA ALA A 128 -13.03 7.73 -10.08
C ALA A 128 -13.38 7.26 -8.65
N GLY A 129 -13.18 5.95 -8.37
CA GLY A 129 -13.40 5.39 -7.04
C GLY A 129 -12.46 5.96 -5.98
N GLY A 130 -11.17 6.11 -6.30
CA GLY A 130 -10.20 6.72 -5.40
C GLY A 130 -10.48 8.19 -5.13
N ALA A 131 -10.85 8.94 -6.16
CA ALA A 131 -11.24 10.35 -6.04
C ALA A 131 -12.51 10.52 -5.19
N ALA A 132 -13.52 9.67 -5.39
CA ALA A 132 -14.73 9.64 -4.58
C ALA A 132 -14.42 9.30 -3.12
N GLY A 133 -13.52 8.33 -2.86
CA GLY A 133 -13.07 7.98 -1.51
C GLY A 133 -12.35 9.14 -0.81
N ALA A 134 -11.61 9.96 -1.56
CA ALA A 134 -10.87 11.11 -1.06
C ALA A 134 -11.72 12.39 -0.97
N TRP A 135 -12.92 12.39 -1.55
CA TRP A 135 -13.77 13.60 -1.62
C TRP A 135 -14.18 14.09 -0.22
N GLN A 136 -14.24 15.42 -0.08
CA GLN A 136 -14.62 16.12 1.15
C GLN A 136 -15.63 17.21 0.82
N GLU A 137 -16.72 17.28 1.60
CA GLU A 137 -17.78 18.24 1.44
C GLU A 137 -17.40 19.59 2.06
N GLY A 138 -17.02 20.57 1.22
CA GLY A 138 -16.74 21.94 1.64
C GLY A 138 -15.81 22.07 2.85
N ASP A 139 -16.19 22.92 3.81
CA ASP A 139 -15.50 23.13 5.10
C ASP A 139 -16.05 22.24 6.21
N GLY A 140 -16.60 21.08 5.85
CA GLY A 140 -17.18 20.10 6.78
C GLY A 140 -16.22 19.58 7.85
N ALA A 141 -16.56 18.46 8.49
CA ALA A 141 -15.85 17.86 9.63
C ALA A 141 -14.41 17.36 9.35
N GLY A 142 -13.82 17.73 8.20
CA GLY A 142 -12.49 17.30 7.77
C GLY A 142 -11.38 18.33 8.05
N PRO A 143 -10.13 18.00 7.68
CA PRO A 143 -8.99 18.88 7.84
C PRO A 143 -9.10 20.13 6.96
N GLY A 144 -8.61 21.27 7.47
CA GLY A 144 -8.60 22.55 6.76
C GLY A 144 -7.77 22.50 5.45
N PRO A 145 -7.90 23.56 4.60
CA PRO A 145 -7.33 23.57 3.24
C PRO A 145 -5.81 23.29 3.18
N GLY A 146 -5.04 23.83 4.12
CA GLY A 146 -3.58 23.61 4.19
C GLY A 146 -3.22 22.16 4.47
N ALA A 147 -3.84 21.55 5.48
CA ALA A 147 -3.61 20.15 5.83
C ALA A 147 -4.08 19.21 4.70
N ARG A 148 -5.21 19.52 4.06
CA ARG A 148 -5.73 18.77 2.91
C ARG A 148 -4.72 18.77 1.74
N ARG A 149 -4.15 19.95 1.40
CA ARG A 149 -3.15 20.07 0.33
C ARG A 149 -1.90 19.23 0.65
N ILE A 150 -1.39 19.34 1.88
CA ILE A 150 -0.21 18.55 2.31
C ILE A 150 -0.53 17.06 2.25
N GLY A 151 -1.68 16.64 2.76
CA GLY A 151 -2.12 15.24 2.75
C GLY A 151 -2.30 14.69 1.34
N ALA A 152 -2.93 15.44 0.45
CA ALA A 152 -3.10 15.04 -0.95
C ALA A 152 -1.76 14.88 -1.68
N LEU A 153 -0.84 15.84 -1.52
CA LEU A 153 0.51 15.74 -2.08
C LEU A 153 1.28 14.55 -1.52
N ALA A 154 1.23 14.34 -0.21
CA ALA A 154 1.85 13.18 0.43
C ALA A 154 1.25 11.87 -0.10
N THR A 155 -0.06 11.81 -0.31
CA THR A 155 -0.74 10.65 -0.90
C THR A 155 -0.23 10.34 -2.31
N VAL A 156 -0.11 11.36 -3.17
CA VAL A 156 0.43 11.19 -4.53
C VAL A 156 1.88 10.70 -4.49
N CYS A 157 2.74 11.36 -3.70
CA CYS A 157 4.13 10.91 -3.53
C CYS A 157 4.21 9.47 -3.03
N SER A 158 3.42 9.10 -2.02
CA SER A 158 3.34 7.74 -1.52
C SER A 158 2.98 6.76 -2.62
N ALA A 159 1.92 7.05 -3.39
CA ALA A 159 1.46 6.17 -4.45
C ALA A 159 2.53 5.92 -5.52
N VAL A 160 3.31 6.95 -5.89
CA VAL A 160 4.43 6.81 -6.84
C VAL A 160 5.48 5.83 -6.31
N PHE A 161 5.99 6.03 -5.09
CA PHE A 161 7.02 5.15 -4.54
C PHE A 161 6.50 3.73 -4.30
N LEU A 162 5.25 3.59 -3.84
CA LEU A 162 4.62 2.29 -3.62
C LEU A 162 4.23 1.56 -4.92
N ALA A 163 4.11 2.26 -6.05
CA ALA A 163 3.95 1.64 -7.36
C ALA A 163 5.30 1.27 -7.98
N VAL A 164 6.31 2.14 -7.84
CA VAL A 164 7.62 1.95 -8.46
C VAL A 164 8.37 0.75 -7.87
N TYR A 165 8.32 0.52 -6.54
CA TYR A 165 9.12 -0.54 -5.92
C TYR A 165 8.80 -1.96 -6.45
N PRO A 166 7.53 -2.38 -6.64
CA PRO A 166 7.25 -3.69 -7.22
C PRO A 166 7.42 -3.71 -8.74
N GLY A 167 7.10 -2.60 -9.43
CA GLY A 167 7.30 -2.46 -10.86
C GLY A 167 8.77 -2.62 -11.27
N MET A 168 9.67 -2.02 -10.51
CA MET A 168 11.10 -2.13 -10.69
C MET A 168 11.63 -3.57 -10.54
N LEU A 169 11.14 -4.33 -9.56
CA LEU A 169 11.50 -5.75 -9.39
C LEU A 169 11.07 -6.58 -10.60
N ARG A 170 9.88 -6.29 -11.16
CA ARG A 170 9.38 -6.94 -12.38
C ARG A 170 10.27 -6.62 -13.59
N LEU A 171 10.66 -5.34 -13.78
CA LEU A 171 11.58 -4.92 -14.84
C LEU A 171 12.95 -5.58 -14.70
N ALA A 172 13.46 -5.69 -13.48
CA ALA A 172 14.71 -6.37 -13.17
C ALA A 172 14.61 -7.91 -13.21
N ARG A 173 13.42 -8.47 -13.46
CA ARG A 173 13.17 -9.91 -13.46
C ARG A 173 13.57 -10.60 -12.15
N VAL A 174 13.45 -9.90 -11.02
CA VAL A 174 13.65 -10.45 -9.69
C VAL A 174 12.32 -10.99 -9.18
N SER A 175 12.28 -12.24 -8.77
CA SER A 175 11.08 -12.83 -8.20
C SER A 175 10.74 -12.17 -6.86
N SER A 176 9.47 -12.09 -6.52
CA SER A 176 9.07 -11.56 -5.19
C SER A 176 9.65 -12.41 -4.05
N ALA A 177 9.82 -13.72 -4.25
CA ALA A 177 10.43 -14.61 -3.27
C ALA A 177 11.90 -14.24 -3.00
N ASP A 178 12.68 -14.05 -4.08
CA ASP A 178 14.10 -13.67 -3.98
C ASP A 178 14.30 -12.24 -3.47
N ALA A 179 13.29 -11.37 -3.62
CA ALA A 179 13.35 -9.98 -3.18
C ALA A 179 13.05 -9.79 -1.69
N VAL A 180 12.25 -10.67 -1.04
CA VAL A 180 11.76 -10.46 0.33
C VAL A 180 12.87 -10.22 1.34
N GLY A 181 13.89 -11.07 1.38
CA GLY A 181 15.01 -10.91 2.32
C GLY A 181 15.85 -9.66 2.05
N PRO A 182 16.37 -9.49 0.83
CA PRO A 182 17.09 -8.27 0.43
C PRO A 182 16.28 -6.99 0.66
N MET A 183 14.99 -7.00 0.39
CA MET A 183 14.09 -5.89 0.71
C MET A 183 14.08 -5.60 2.21
N GLY A 184 14.09 -6.64 3.05
CA GLY A 184 14.20 -6.51 4.51
C GLY A 184 15.46 -5.73 4.93
N ILE A 185 16.61 -5.98 4.29
CA ILE A 185 17.84 -5.21 4.52
C ILE A 185 17.63 -3.75 4.13
N GLY A 186 17.09 -3.50 2.93
CA GLY A 186 16.80 -2.15 2.46
C GLY A 186 15.85 -1.39 3.39
N LEU A 187 14.83 -2.07 3.94
CA LEU A 187 13.93 -1.51 4.94
C LEU A 187 14.67 -1.14 6.24
N LEU A 188 15.55 -2.00 6.76
CA LEU A 188 16.33 -1.69 7.97
C LEU A 188 17.24 -0.48 7.76
N VAL A 189 17.89 -0.38 6.60
CA VAL A 189 18.65 0.82 6.20
C VAL A 189 17.71 2.03 6.14
N GLY A 190 16.55 1.91 5.51
CA GLY A 190 15.51 2.94 5.45
C GLY A 190 15.03 3.40 6.84
N ALA A 191 14.87 2.48 7.79
CA ALA A 191 14.52 2.79 9.18
C ALA A 191 15.62 3.61 9.87
N VAL A 192 16.89 3.25 9.68
CA VAL A 192 18.02 4.02 10.20
C VAL A 192 18.04 5.42 9.60
N VAL A 193 17.88 5.55 8.28
CA VAL A 193 17.81 6.84 7.59
C VAL A 193 16.64 7.67 8.12
N ALA A 194 15.42 7.11 8.19
CA ALA A 194 14.25 7.78 8.74
C ALA A 194 14.48 8.29 10.17
N SER A 195 15.13 7.49 11.02
CA SER A 195 15.46 7.85 12.39
C SER A 195 16.42 9.03 12.51
N ARG A 196 17.20 9.33 11.47
CA ARG A 196 18.22 10.41 11.45
C ARG A 196 17.74 11.65 10.73
N VAL A 197 16.97 11.47 9.63
CA VAL A 197 16.57 12.55 8.71
C VAL A 197 15.24 13.20 9.12
N LEU A 198 14.28 12.42 9.66
CA LEU A 198 12.99 12.99 10.06
C LEU A 198 13.13 13.92 11.28
N PRO A 199 12.28 14.98 11.36
CA PRO A 199 12.32 15.95 12.45
C PRO A 199 12.25 15.30 13.83
N ARG A 200 13.08 15.78 14.75
CA ARG A 200 13.22 15.26 16.12
C ARG A 200 12.30 16.00 17.09
N ASN A 201 10.99 15.72 17.02
CA ASN A 201 9.99 16.35 17.89
C ASN A 201 9.82 15.63 19.23
N GLY A 202 10.65 14.62 19.51
CA GLY A 202 10.61 13.84 20.74
C GLY A 202 11.60 12.70 20.75
N PRO A 203 11.70 11.92 21.85
CA PRO A 203 12.59 10.76 21.93
C PRO A 203 12.16 9.67 20.96
N LEU A 204 13.11 8.92 20.42
CA LEU A 204 12.82 7.84 19.48
C LEU A 204 12.03 6.69 20.17
N ARG A 205 12.32 6.41 21.44
CA ARG A 205 11.59 5.42 22.24
C ARG A 205 10.45 6.11 23.01
N GLY A 206 9.31 5.41 23.12
CA GLY A 206 8.14 5.95 23.85
C GLY A 206 6.81 5.36 23.37
N GLY A 207 5.70 5.98 23.75
CA GLY A 207 4.36 5.53 23.38
C GLY A 207 4.18 5.38 21.86
N GLY A 208 3.44 4.35 21.42
CA GLY A 208 3.20 4.05 20.02
C GLY A 208 4.33 3.29 19.30
N MET A 209 5.50 3.07 19.93
CA MET A 209 6.61 2.32 19.35
C MET A 209 6.22 0.86 19.01
N VAL A 210 5.63 0.16 19.96
CA VAL A 210 5.25 -1.25 19.79
C VAL A 210 4.16 -1.42 18.73
N PRO A 211 3.04 -0.68 18.77
CA PRO A 211 2.05 -0.72 17.69
C PRO A 211 2.64 -0.41 16.31
N ALA A 212 3.55 0.56 16.21
CA ALA A 212 4.22 0.89 14.94
C ALA A 212 5.08 -0.28 14.44
N LEU A 213 5.87 -0.90 15.31
CA LEU A 213 6.67 -2.08 14.96
C LEU A 213 5.78 -3.26 14.52
N LEU A 214 4.71 -3.55 15.28
CA LEU A 214 3.74 -4.58 14.93
C LEU A 214 3.05 -4.30 13.59
N SER A 215 2.73 -3.05 13.30
CA SER A 215 2.16 -2.64 12.01
C SER A 215 3.09 -3.03 10.84
N GLY A 216 4.40 -2.79 10.99
CA GLY A 216 5.39 -3.23 10.00
C GLY A 216 5.48 -4.76 9.86
N VAL A 217 5.44 -5.49 10.97
CA VAL A 217 5.40 -6.96 10.95
C VAL A 217 4.15 -7.46 10.21
N VAL A 218 2.98 -6.91 10.52
CA VAL A 218 1.72 -7.26 9.85
C VAL A 218 1.80 -7.01 8.35
N TRP A 219 2.42 -5.90 7.92
CA TRP A 219 2.66 -5.64 6.49
C TRP A 219 3.54 -6.72 5.84
N ALA A 220 4.64 -7.10 6.46
CA ALA A 220 5.53 -8.12 5.93
C ALA A 220 4.85 -9.50 5.84
N LEU A 221 4.05 -9.86 6.83
CA LEU A 221 3.22 -11.07 6.77
C LEU A 221 2.20 -11.01 5.63
N GLY A 222 1.66 -9.82 5.32
CA GLY A 222 0.80 -9.58 4.16
C GLY A 222 1.51 -9.89 2.84
N ASN A 223 2.80 -9.56 2.70
CA ASN A 223 3.60 -9.91 1.53
C ASN A 223 3.79 -11.42 1.38
N ILE A 224 4.09 -12.12 2.47
CA ILE A 224 4.19 -13.61 2.45
C ILE A 224 2.83 -14.23 2.11
N ALA A 225 1.75 -13.71 2.69
CA ALA A 225 0.41 -14.16 2.37
C ALA A 225 0.07 -13.94 0.88
N LEU A 226 0.50 -12.82 0.28
CA LEU A 226 0.33 -12.54 -1.14
C LEU A 226 1.09 -13.55 -2.02
N LEU A 227 2.34 -13.88 -1.68
CA LEU A 227 3.10 -14.91 -2.39
C LEU A 227 2.37 -16.26 -2.37
N ARG A 228 1.82 -16.66 -1.23
CA ARG A 228 1.03 -17.89 -1.11
C ARG A 228 -0.29 -17.79 -1.85
N SER A 229 -0.99 -16.67 -1.75
CA SER A 229 -2.24 -16.41 -2.48
C SER A 229 -2.02 -16.56 -4.00
N THR A 230 -1.03 -15.86 -4.55
CA THR A 230 -0.75 -15.88 -5.99
C THR A 230 -0.33 -17.27 -6.49
N SER A 231 0.32 -18.09 -5.69
CA SER A 231 0.68 -19.47 -6.04
C SER A 231 -0.52 -20.42 -6.08
N ILE A 232 -1.61 -20.09 -5.36
CA ILE A 232 -2.82 -20.95 -5.26
C ILE A 232 -3.91 -20.54 -6.24
N VAL A 233 -4.19 -19.22 -6.32
CA VAL A 233 -5.32 -18.70 -7.13
C VAL A 233 -4.84 -17.99 -8.40
N GLY A 234 -3.55 -17.95 -8.66
CA GLY A 234 -2.95 -17.23 -9.77
C GLY A 234 -2.64 -15.77 -9.44
N VAL A 235 -1.72 -15.17 -10.20
CA VAL A 235 -1.19 -13.82 -9.93
C VAL A 235 -2.28 -12.76 -10.03
N ALA A 236 -3.07 -12.78 -11.12
CA ALA A 236 -4.12 -11.78 -11.34
C ALA A 236 -5.18 -11.80 -10.23
N ALA A 237 -5.70 -13.00 -9.88
CA ALA A 237 -6.70 -13.14 -8.83
C ALA A 237 -6.14 -12.79 -7.44
N GLY A 238 -4.95 -13.30 -7.08
CA GLY A 238 -4.33 -13.02 -5.79
C GLY A 238 -4.05 -11.54 -5.58
N PHE A 239 -3.56 -10.84 -6.62
CA PHE A 239 -3.36 -9.40 -6.57
C PHE A 239 -4.68 -8.63 -6.47
N THR A 240 -5.70 -9.03 -7.24
CA THR A 240 -7.05 -8.44 -7.16
C THR A 240 -7.62 -8.53 -5.76
N PHE A 241 -7.56 -9.70 -5.13
CA PHE A 241 -8.04 -9.87 -3.76
C PHE A 241 -7.24 -9.06 -2.74
N SER A 242 -5.93 -8.91 -2.93
CA SER A 242 -5.09 -8.13 -2.00
C SER A 242 -5.49 -6.66 -1.94
N GLN A 243 -6.05 -6.12 -3.02
CA GLN A 243 -6.49 -4.72 -3.08
C GLN A 243 -7.69 -4.42 -2.17
N LEU A 244 -8.43 -5.42 -1.71
CA LEU A 244 -9.53 -5.22 -0.74
C LEU A 244 -9.04 -4.61 0.59
N GLY A 245 -7.74 -4.61 0.84
CA GLY A 245 -7.15 -3.96 2.02
C GLY A 245 -7.49 -2.48 2.15
N PHE A 246 -7.62 -1.74 1.04
CA PHE A 246 -8.02 -0.33 1.10
C PHE A 246 -9.47 -0.16 1.58
N VAL A 247 -10.36 -1.10 1.25
CA VAL A 247 -11.75 -1.10 1.72
C VAL A 247 -11.79 -1.27 3.23
N ILE A 248 -11.04 -2.25 3.75
CA ILE A 248 -10.94 -2.52 5.19
C ILE A 248 -10.39 -1.28 5.92
N ALA A 249 -9.32 -0.69 5.40
CA ALA A 249 -8.71 0.51 5.98
C ALA A 249 -9.67 1.70 5.97
N THR A 250 -10.36 1.93 4.85
CA THR A 250 -11.29 3.07 4.69
C THR A 250 -12.50 2.93 5.60
N LEU A 251 -13.20 1.80 5.53
CA LEU A 251 -14.40 1.57 6.34
C LEU A 251 -14.04 1.43 7.83
N GLY A 252 -12.94 0.75 8.14
CA GLY A 252 -12.44 0.64 9.51
C GLY A 252 -12.09 2.01 10.11
N SER A 253 -11.47 2.91 9.35
CA SER A 253 -11.19 4.27 9.82
C SER A 253 -12.46 5.07 10.09
N ILE A 254 -13.46 4.96 9.23
CA ILE A 254 -14.75 5.66 9.39
C ILE A 254 -15.53 5.09 10.59
N PHE A 255 -15.72 3.77 10.63
CA PHE A 255 -16.66 3.16 11.58
C PHE A 255 -16.04 2.71 12.90
N LEU A 256 -14.78 2.18 12.88
CA LEU A 256 -14.10 1.74 14.10
C LEU A 256 -13.33 2.89 14.77
N LEU A 257 -12.61 3.68 13.98
CA LEU A 257 -11.82 4.80 14.52
C LEU A 257 -12.58 6.11 14.56
N LYS A 258 -13.85 6.11 14.08
CA LYS A 258 -14.76 7.27 14.10
C LYS A 258 -14.16 8.49 13.43
N GLU A 259 -13.41 8.29 12.34
CA GLU A 259 -12.86 9.38 11.54
C GLU A 259 -14.01 10.25 11.00
N PRO A 260 -13.98 11.59 11.21
CA PRO A 260 -15.13 12.44 10.93
C PRO A 260 -15.46 12.48 9.43
N ARG A 261 -16.69 12.09 9.07
CA ARG A 261 -17.27 12.09 7.74
C ARG A 261 -18.75 12.47 7.81
N THR A 262 -19.22 13.27 6.86
CA THR A 262 -20.67 13.55 6.72
C THR A 262 -21.39 12.31 6.14
N ARG A 263 -22.70 12.24 6.30
CA ARG A 263 -23.50 11.16 5.69
C ARG A 263 -23.36 11.13 4.16
N ARG A 264 -23.24 12.31 3.55
CA ARG A 264 -23.05 12.43 2.09
C ARG A 264 -21.67 11.95 1.67
N GLU A 265 -20.63 12.30 2.44
CA GLU A 265 -19.28 11.77 2.20
C GLU A 265 -19.26 10.24 2.30
N ILE A 266 -19.93 9.65 3.30
CA ILE A 266 -20.01 8.19 3.45
C ILE A 266 -20.69 7.54 2.22
N ALA A 267 -21.79 8.11 1.74
CA ALA A 267 -22.47 7.60 0.55
C ALA A 267 -21.57 7.66 -0.70
N VAL A 268 -20.83 8.76 -0.88
CA VAL A 268 -19.88 8.93 -1.99
C VAL A 268 -18.70 7.95 -1.84
N VAL A 269 -18.18 7.74 -0.63
CA VAL A 269 -17.13 6.75 -0.35
C VAL A 269 -17.59 5.34 -0.70
N LEU A 270 -18.80 4.94 -0.32
CA LEU A 270 -19.35 3.60 -0.64
C LEU A 270 -19.51 3.40 -2.14
N ALA A 271 -20.03 4.40 -2.85
CA ALA A 271 -20.11 4.38 -4.31
C ALA A 271 -18.72 4.31 -4.95
N GLY A 272 -17.76 5.06 -4.41
CA GLY A 272 -16.36 5.04 -4.84
C GLY A 272 -15.70 3.69 -4.63
N ILE A 273 -15.93 3.04 -3.50
CA ILE A 273 -15.44 1.68 -3.22
C ILE A 273 -16.02 0.70 -4.26
N ALA A 274 -17.32 0.76 -4.54
CA ALA A 274 -17.94 -0.11 -5.54
C ALA A 274 -17.33 0.10 -6.94
N ALA A 275 -17.13 1.35 -7.36
CA ALA A 275 -16.46 1.67 -8.62
C ALA A 275 -15.00 1.16 -8.66
N ALA A 276 -14.23 1.38 -7.59
CA ALA A 276 -12.86 0.92 -7.51
C ALA A 276 -12.77 -0.61 -7.57
N LEU A 277 -13.65 -1.33 -6.86
CA LEU A 277 -13.71 -2.80 -6.90
C LEU A 277 -14.04 -3.32 -8.30
N ALA A 278 -15.01 -2.71 -9.00
CA ALA A 278 -15.30 -3.05 -10.39
C ALA A 278 -14.07 -2.83 -11.28
N GLY A 279 -13.37 -1.71 -11.11
CA GLY A 279 -12.12 -1.41 -11.81
C GLY A 279 -11.02 -2.44 -11.53
N VAL A 280 -10.83 -2.84 -10.27
CA VAL A 280 -9.84 -3.86 -9.87
C VAL A 280 -10.14 -5.21 -10.54
N VAL A 281 -11.41 -5.62 -10.61
CA VAL A 281 -11.83 -6.84 -11.31
C VAL A 281 -11.53 -6.74 -12.82
N LEU A 282 -11.91 -5.62 -13.47
CA LEU A 282 -11.60 -5.41 -14.90
C LEU A 282 -10.11 -5.41 -15.19
N MET A 283 -9.29 -4.82 -14.29
CA MET A 283 -7.83 -4.82 -14.41
C MET A 283 -7.27 -6.25 -14.32
N GLY A 284 -7.78 -7.06 -13.39
CA GLY A 284 -7.44 -8.48 -13.29
C GLY A 284 -7.79 -9.25 -14.57
N MET A 285 -8.97 -8.98 -15.15
CA MET A 285 -9.40 -9.59 -16.42
C MET A 285 -8.54 -9.15 -17.61
N ALA A 286 -8.11 -7.89 -17.65
CA ALA A 286 -7.21 -7.38 -18.70
C ALA A 286 -5.81 -8.03 -18.63
N SER A 287 -5.29 -8.24 -17.41
CA SER A 287 -3.97 -8.86 -17.20
C SER A 287 -3.96 -10.39 -17.32
N ALA A 288 -5.13 -11.04 -17.28
CA ALA A 288 -5.26 -12.48 -17.44
C ALA A 288 -5.41 -12.93 -18.92
N ARG A 289 -5.59 -11.99 -19.84
CA ARG A 289 -5.67 -12.23 -21.30
C ARG A 289 -4.30 -12.17 -21.94
#